data_f8e162788c61878c2264cd4b36372268
#
_entry.id   f8e162788c61878c2264cd4b36372268
#
_cell.length_a   1.000
_cell.length_b   1.000
_cell.length_c   1.000
_cell.angle_alpha   90.00
_cell.angle_beta   90.00
_cell.angle_gamma   90.00
#
_symmetry.space_group_name_H-M   'P 1'
#
loop_
_entity.id
_entity.type
_entity.pdbx_description
1 polymer ?
#
loop_
_entity_poly.entity_id
_entity_poly.type
_entity_poly.pdbx_seq_one_letter_code
_entity_poly.pdbx_strand_id
1 'polypeptide(L)'
;MAGSISGIDWVSRMPVSGVYTAVAGDDSADKAEINTGMANATGAIVQIVQSGVVVGADAKPSLAAGVLTVADGSTYKVTAGDVINWIVF
;
A
#
# COMPACT_ATOMS: atom_id res chain seq x y z
N MET A 1 -15.79 -6.07 26.40
CA MET A 1 -16.30 -6.34 25.08
C MET A 1 -15.23 -6.14 24.04
N ALA A 2 -14.98 -7.17 23.23
CA ALA A 2 -13.83 -7.20 22.33
C ALA A 2 -13.82 -6.08 21.29
N GLY A 3 -14.98 -5.76 20.70
CA GLY A 3 -15.04 -4.72 19.69
C GLY A 3 -14.63 -3.34 20.19
N SER A 4 -15.01 -3.03 21.42
CA SER A 4 -14.61 -1.76 22.01
C SER A 4 -13.11 -1.71 22.27
N ILE A 5 -12.53 -2.83 22.67
CA ILE A 5 -11.10 -2.93 22.90
C ILE A 5 -10.36 -2.73 21.57
N SER A 6 -10.83 -3.35 20.50
CA SER A 6 -10.23 -3.17 19.17
C SER A 6 -10.27 -1.71 18.72
N GLY A 7 -11.36 -1.00 18.98
CA GLY A 7 -11.45 0.42 18.68
C GLY A 7 -10.44 1.26 19.45
N ILE A 8 -10.21 0.90 20.72
CA ILE A 8 -9.22 1.57 21.54
C ILE A 8 -7.81 1.32 21.00
N ASP A 9 -7.49 0.08 20.61
CA ASP A 9 -6.21 -0.25 20.01
C ASP A 9 -5.97 0.55 18.74
N TRP A 10 -6.98 0.68 17.90
CA TRP A 10 -6.91 1.48 16.69
C TRP A 10 -6.53 2.94 17.00
N VAL A 11 -7.16 3.52 18.00
CA VAL A 11 -6.88 4.91 18.39
C VAL A 11 -5.43 5.06 18.89
N SER A 12 -4.94 4.09 19.65
CA SER A 12 -3.59 4.16 20.18
C SER A 12 -2.51 3.85 19.14
N ARG A 13 -2.87 3.21 18.04
CA ARG A 13 -1.94 2.74 17.00
C ARG A 13 -1.82 3.71 15.85
N MET A 14 -1.81 4.93 15.99
CA MET A 14 -1.70 5.98 14.97
C MET A 14 -1.38 5.46 13.55
N PRO A 15 -2.27 5.61 12.55
CA PRO A 15 -1.98 5.21 11.18
C PRO A 15 -0.81 6.00 10.58
N VAL A 16 -0.11 5.37 9.65
CA VAL A 16 0.95 6.02 8.87
C VAL A 16 0.51 6.04 7.41
N SER A 17 0.64 7.18 6.77
CA SER A 17 0.25 7.31 5.36
C SER A 17 1.35 8.00 4.56
N GLY A 18 1.29 7.85 3.25
CA GLY A 18 2.24 8.49 2.36
C GLY A 18 1.83 8.36 0.90
N VAL A 19 2.70 8.90 0.06
CA VAL A 19 2.58 8.84 -1.39
C VAL A 19 3.89 8.30 -1.94
N TYR A 20 3.80 7.29 -2.80
CA TYR A 20 4.96 6.70 -3.45
C TYR A 20 4.78 6.80 -4.95
N THR A 21 5.82 7.25 -5.65
CA THR A 21 5.83 7.28 -7.11
C THR A 21 6.72 6.16 -7.63
N ALA A 22 6.15 5.26 -8.42
CA ALA A 22 6.88 4.13 -8.98
C ALA A 22 8.01 4.60 -9.89
N VAL A 23 9.13 3.92 -9.82
CA VAL A 23 10.32 4.21 -10.64
C VAL A 23 10.52 3.11 -11.68
N ALA A 24 11.47 3.32 -12.60
CA ALA A 24 11.74 2.36 -13.68
C ALA A 24 12.11 0.96 -13.14
N GLY A 25 12.80 0.90 -12.01
CA GLY A 25 13.13 -0.38 -11.37
C GLY A 25 11.92 -1.16 -10.89
N ASP A 26 10.88 -0.47 -10.46
CA ASP A 26 9.62 -1.11 -10.03
C ASP A 26 8.87 -1.70 -11.23
N ASP A 27 8.86 -0.97 -12.34
CA ASP A 27 8.30 -1.44 -13.61
C ASP A 27 8.99 -2.74 -14.05
N SER A 28 10.31 -2.76 -14.04
CA SER A 28 11.10 -3.93 -14.42
C SER A 28 10.91 -5.11 -13.47
N ALA A 29 10.72 -4.84 -12.18
CA ALA A 29 10.53 -5.88 -11.16
C ALA A 29 9.09 -6.36 -11.05
N ASP A 30 8.15 -5.71 -11.75
CA ASP A 30 6.72 -5.98 -11.69
C ASP A 30 6.11 -5.77 -10.28
N LYS A 31 6.77 -4.99 -9.45
CA LYS A 31 6.31 -4.67 -8.10
C LYS A 31 6.97 -3.41 -7.57
N ALA A 32 6.26 -2.73 -6.68
CA ALA A 32 6.79 -1.62 -5.89
C ALA A 32 6.79 -2.02 -4.41
N GLU A 33 7.91 -1.81 -3.73
CA GLU A 33 8.04 -2.10 -2.30
C GLU A 33 8.18 -0.79 -1.55
N ILE A 34 7.28 -0.52 -0.62
CA ILE A 34 7.20 0.72 0.13
C ILE A 34 7.52 0.44 1.60
N ASN A 35 8.59 1.04 2.11
CA ASN A 35 8.89 0.96 3.52
C ASN A 35 8.01 1.98 4.27
N THR A 36 7.01 1.48 4.97
CA THR A 36 6.02 2.33 5.64
C THR A 36 6.50 2.88 6.98
N GLY A 37 7.56 2.30 7.54
CA GLY A 37 8.04 2.69 8.86
C GLY A 37 7.23 2.14 10.02
N MET A 38 6.22 1.34 9.77
CA MET A 38 5.34 0.76 10.79
C MET A 38 5.47 -0.77 10.78
N ALA A 39 6.49 -1.29 11.46
CA ALA A 39 6.83 -2.72 11.42
C ALA A 39 5.72 -3.64 11.94
N ASN A 40 4.85 -3.15 12.81
CA ASN A 40 3.74 -3.92 13.38
C ASN A 40 2.40 -3.65 12.69
N ALA A 41 2.41 -3.02 11.53
CA ALA A 41 1.18 -2.78 10.79
C ALA A 41 0.49 -4.10 10.41
N THR A 42 -0.84 -4.12 10.53
CA THR A 42 -1.65 -5.30 10.25
C THR A 42 -2.64 -5.07 9.11
N GLY A 43 -2.78 -3.85 8.64
CA GLY A 43 -3.69 -3.53 7.55
C GLY A 43 -3.17 -2.41 6.68
N ALA A 44 -3.66 -2.35 5.45
CA ALA A 44 -3.29 -1.32 4.49
C ALA A 44 -4.45 -1.00 3.56
N ILE A 45 -4.54 0.28 3.19
CA ILE A 45 -5.42 0.75 2.14
C ILE A 45 -4.55 1.40 1.09
N VAL A 46 -4.76 1.04 -0.18
CA VAL A 46 -3.94 1.49 -1.30
C VAL A 46 -4.83 2.00 -2.42
N GLN A 47 -4.48 3.15 -2.97
CA GLN A 47 -5.08 3.68 -4.18
C GLN A 47 -3.98 3.97 -5.19
N ILE A 48 -4.12 3.47 -6.41
CA ILE A 48 -3.14 3.63 -7.47
C ILE A 48 -3.70 4.55 -8.54
N VAL A 49 -2.93 5.57 -8.91
CA VAL A 49 -3.28 6.50 -9.99
C VAL A 49 -2.23 6.36 -11.10
N GLN A 50 -2.68 5.95 -12.28
CA GLN A 50 -1.83 5.78 -13.45
C GLN A 50 -2.32 6.73 -14.54
N SER A 51 -1.45 7.66 -14.94
CA SER A 51 -1.78 8.68 -15.95
C SER A 51 -3.09 9.43 -15.62
N GLY A 52 -3.30 9.76 -14.36
CA GLY A 52 -4.48 10.48 -13.89
C GLY A 52 -5.73 9.63 -13.68
N VAL A 53 -5.64 8.33 -13.89
CA VAL A 53 -6.79 7.41 -13.74
C VAL A 53 -6.55 6.48 -12.55
N VAL A 54 -7.56 6.30 -11.71
CA VAL A 54 -7.51 5.35 -10.60
C VAL A 54 -7.60 3.94 -11.19
N VAL A 55 -6.57 3.14 -10.94
CA VAL A 55 -6.41 1.80 -11.49
C VAL A 55 -6.05 0.81 -10.37
N GLY A 56 -5.79 -0.44 -10.75
CA GLY A 56 -5.23 -1.42 -9.82
C GLY A 56 -6.26 -2.10 -8.94
N ALA A 57 -7.52 -2.14 -9.37
CA ALA A 57 -8.56 -2.86 -8.62
C ALA A 57 -8.23 -4.34 -8.44
N ASP A 58 -7.46 -4.92 -9.34
CA ASP A 58 -7.01 -6.32 -9.29
C ASP A 58 -5.60 -6.48 -8.71
N ALA A 59 -4.92 -5.40 -8.36
CA ALA A 59 -3.68 -5.48 -7.62
C ALA A 59 -3.97 -6.04 -6.23
N LYS A 60 -3.04 -6.83 -5.72
CA LYS A 60 -3.19 -7.46 -4.39
C LYS A 60 -2.05 -6.99 -3.50
N PRO A 61 -2.19 -5.81 -2.88
CA PRO A 61 -1.16 -5.33 -1.98
C PRO A 61 -0.94 -6.31 -0.84
N SER A 62 0.30 -6.50 -0.46
CA SER A 62 0.67 -7.34 0.66
C SER A 62 1.51 -6.54 1.65
N LEU A 63 1.48 -6.95 2.90
CA LEU A 63 2.15 -6.23 3.99
C LEU A 63 2.91 -7.24 4.84
N ALA A 64 4.20 -7.01 5.01
CA ALA A 64 5.06 -7.85 5.84
C ALA A 64 6.16 -7.01 6.49
N ALA A 65 6.23 -7.07 7.82
CA ALA A 65 7.25 -6.35 8.59
C ALA A 65 7.34 -4.86 8.23
N GLY A 66 6.20 -4.23 7.97
CA GLY A 66 6.13 -2.81 7.64
C GLY A 66 6.45 -2.48 6.18
N VAL A 67 6.70 -3.47 5.34
CA VAL A 67 6.91 -3.27 3.91
C VAL A 67 5.60 -3.56 3.17
N LEU A 68 5.10 -2.54 2.48
CA LEU A 68 3.91 -2.66 1.65
C LEU A 68 4.35 -2.93 0.22
N THR A 69 3.97 -4.08 -0.33
CA THR A 69 4.32 -4.48 -1.69
C THR A 69 3.08 -4.37 -2.56
N VAL A 70 3.20 -3.61 -3.65
CA VAL A 70 2.16 -3.51 -4.68
C VAL A 70 2.70 -4.17 -5.94
N ALA A 71 2.09 -5.28 -6.34
CA ALA A 71 2.57 -6.08 -7.46
C ALA A 71 1.57 -6.06 -8.61
N ASP A 72 2.01 -6.52 -9.77
CA ASP A 72 1.13 -6.68 -10.93
C ASP A 72 -0.06 -7.58 -10.59
N GLY A 73 -1.24 -7.15 -11.02
CA GLY A 73 -2.44 -7.99 -11.04
C GLY A 73 -2.60 -8.65 -12.41
N SER A 74 -3.79 -9.17 -12.69
CA SER A 74 -4.08 -9.74 -14.00
C SER A 74 -4.23 -8.65 -15.08
N THR A 75 -4.73 -7.49 -14.73
CA THR A 75 -4.90 -6.36 -15.65
C THR A 75 -3.93 -5.23 -15.33
N TYR A 76 -3.83 -4.87 -14.06
CA TYR A 76 -2.93 -3.80 -13.64
C TYR A 76 -1.47 -4.23 -13.76
N LYS A 77 -0.65 -3.37 -14.35
CA LYS A 77 0.80 -3.55 -14.42
C LYS A 77 1.49 -2.36 -13.79
N VAL A 78 2.41 -2.61 -12.87
CA VAL A 78 3.20 -1.55 -12.26
C VAL A 78 4.01 -0.86 -13.34
N THR A 79 3.84 0.44 -13.45
CA THR A 79 4.47 1.25 -14.49
C THR A 79 5.17 2.43 -13.86
N ALA A 80 6.35 2.76 -14.35
CA ALA A 80 7.08 3.94 -13.87
C ALA A 80 6.20 5.19 -13.97
N GLY A 81 6.15 5.98 -12.90
CA GLY A 81 5.30 7.15 -12.81
C GLY A 81 3.95 6.94 -12.12
N ASP A 82 3.58 5.69 -11.87
CA ASP A 82 2.36 5.41 -11.10
C ASP A 82 2.46 6.03 -9.71
N VAL A 83 1.38 6.66 -9.27
CA VAL A 83 1.29 7.27 -7.93
C VAL A 83 0.51 6.32 -7.04
N ILE A 84 1.13 5.90 -5.95
CA ILE A 84 0.52 5.00 -4.99
C ILE A 84 0.27 5.78 -3.69
N ASN A 85 -0.98 6.04 -3.41
CA ASN A 85 -1.40 6.65 -2.16
C ASN A 85 -1.70 5.50 -1.20
N TRP A 86 -1.08 5.53 -0.02
CA TRP A 86 -1.20 4.41 0.91
C TRP A 86 -1.38 4.87 2.35
N ILE A 87 -2.05 4.03 3.12
CA ILE A 87 -2.15 4.16 4.56
C ILE A 87 -2.06 2.78 5.19
N VAL A 88 -1.29 2.65 6.26
CA VAL A 88 -1.16 1.41 7.03
C VAL A 88 -1.54 1.65 8.50
N PHE A 89 -1.98 0.60 9.17
CA PHE A 89 -2.44 0.69 10.55
C PHE A 89 -2.27 -0.64 11.28
#